data_ab218f9841f0587758c9c18d9a556742
#
_entry.id   ab218f9841f0587758c9c18d9a556742
#
_cell.length_a   1.000
_cell.length_b   1.000
_cell.length_c   1.000
_cell.angle_alpha   90.00
_cell.angle_beta   90.00
_cell.angle_gamma   90.00
#
_symmetry.space_group_name_H-M   'P 1'
#
loop_
_entity.id
_entity.type
_entity.pdbx_description
1 polymer ?
#
loop_
_entity_poly.entity_id
_entity_poly.type
_entity_poly.pdbx_seq_one_letter_code
_entity_poly.pdbx_strand_id
1 'polypeptide(L)'
;MEEWNYRTKGPVLLGPMFELMLITLSIIGLTIALAVIWFRYTCSMILSAKPAKDYRQQVIQANQLKFLDAQKSLVAVRKRQELDRIQQDLERDYQVLTFVLRHGAAFQFGPDPVERRLLMIDFAVLRCWCGLSRRSNLVNPRPALNEMVSILSHFANSMGERILCRAE
;
A
#
# COMPACT_ATOMS: atom_id res chain seq x y z
N MET A 1 -25.97 -57.32 44.96
CA MET A 1 -25.24 -57.13 43.68
C MET A 1 -25.67 -55.80 43.13
N GLU A 2 -24.93 -54.73 43.43
CA GLU A 2 -25.14 -53.38 42.89
C GLU A 2 -24.16 -53.17 41.78
N GLU A 3 -24.65 -53.12 40.52
CA GLU A 3 -23.87 -52.75 39.35
C GLU A 3 -23.68 -51.26 39.36
N TRP A 4 -22.45 -50.78 39.65
CA TRP A 4 -21.99 -49.42 39.49
C TRP A 4 -21.82 -49.12 38.00
N ASN A 5 -22.82 -48.47 37.42
CA ASN A 5 -22.81 -48.00 36.05
C ASN A 5 -21.93 -46.70 35.96
N TYR A 6 -20.60 -46.85 35.74
CA TYR A 6 -19.71 -45.77 35.38
C TYR A 6 -20.03 -45.28 33.96
N ARG A 7 -21.06 -44.46 33.85
CA ARG A 7 -21.29 -43.71 32.63
C ARG A 7 -20.18 -42.68 32.51
N THR A 8 -19.16 -43.00 31.74
CA THR A 8 -18.06 -42.12 31.31
C THR A 8 -18.64 -40.83 30.71
N LYS A 9 -18.67 -39.77 31.51
CA LYS A 9 -18.89 -38.42 30.99
C LYS A 9 -17.62 -38.08 30.15
N GLY A 10 -17.71 -38.33 28.85
CA GLY A 10 -16.73 -37.88 27.86
C GLY A 10 -16.60 -36.34 27.84
N PRO A 11 -15.61 -35.80 27.21
CA PRO A 11 -15.00 -34.49 27.48
C PRO A 11 -15.93 -33.33 27.17
N VAL A 12 -16.71 -32.88 28.17
CA VAL A 12 -17.59 -31.70 28.10
C VAL A 12 -16.78 -30.39 28.07
N LEU A 13 -15.48 -30.45 28.28
CA LEU A 13 -14.60 -29.26 28.38
C LEU A 13 -14.06 -28.74 27.05
N LEU A 14 -14.12 -29.52 25.96
CA LEU A 14 -13.62 -29.09 24.64
C LEU A 14 -14.55 -28.10 23.93
N GLY A 15 -15.85 -28.15 24.18
CA GLY A 15 -16.83 -27.25 23.55
C GLY A 15 -16.61 -25.77 23.92
N PRO A 16 -16.59 -25.38 25.22
CA PRO A 16 -16.48 -23.99 25.59
C PRO A 16 -15.11 -23.37 25.26
N MET A 17 -14.04 -24.14 25.29
CA MET A 17 -12.72 -23.65 24.87
C MET A 17 -12.65 -23.36 23.38
N PHE A 18 -13.29 -24.18 22.55
CA PHE A 18 -13.35 -23.99 21.12
C PHE A 18 -14.20 -22.75 20.75
N GLU A 19 -15.31 -22.53 21.41
CA GLU A 19 -16.14 -21.33 21.23
C GLU A 19 -15.39 -20.05 21.64
N LEU A 20 -14.70 -20.05 22.78
CA LEU A 20 -13.86 -18.94 23.21
C LEU A 20 -12.74 -18.64 22.19
N MET A 21 -12.10 -19.66 21.65
CA MET A 21 -11.08 -19.51 20.62
C MET A 21 -11.65 -18.88 19.34
N LEU A 22 -12.84 -19.30 18.89
CA LEU A 22 -13.50 -18.73 17.71
C LEU A 22 -13.90 -17.26 17.93
N ILE A 23 -14.43 -16.94 19.11
CA ILE A 23 -14.79 -15.55 19.47
C ILE A 23 -13.53 -14.68 19.46
N THR A 24 -12.45 -15.13 20.09
CA THR A 24 -11.20 -14.39 20.14
C THR A 24 -10.62 -14.17 18.74
N LEU A 25 -10.63 -15.19 17.87
CA LEU A 25 -10.19 -15.10 16.48
C LEU A 25 -11.06 -14.12 15.67
N SER A 26 -12.36 -14.12 15.91
CA SER A 26 -13.29 -13.19 15.25
C SER A 26 -13.04 -11.74 15.67
N ILE A 27 -12.79 -11.49 16.96
CA ILE A 27 -12.46 -10.15 17.47
C ILE A 27 -11.14 -9.66 16.86
N ILE A 28 -10.11 -10.50 16.85
CA ILE A 28 -8.82 -10.16 16.24
C ILE A 28 -8.99 -9.87 14.74
N GLY A 29 -9.74 -10.71 14.02
CA GLY A 29 -10.02 -10.51 12.60
C GLY A 29 -10.75 -9.19 12.32
N LEU A 30 -11.75 -8.86 13.11
CA LEU A 30 -12.49 -7.61 13.00
C LEU A 30 -11.60 -6.40 13.30
N THR A 31 -10.76 -6.48 14.32
CA THR A 31 -9.84 -5.40 14.69
C THR A 31 -8.83 -5.13 13.57
N ILE A 32 -8.26 -6.18 12.98
CA ILE A 32 -7.35 -6.07 11.84
C ILE A 32 -8.07 -5.46 10.63
N ALA A 33 -9.28 -5.91 10.33
CA ALA A 33 -10.06 -5.38 9.22
C ALA A 33 -10.34 -3.87 9.38
N LEU A 34 -10.76 -3.44 10.58
CA LEU A 34 -10.97 -2.03 10.89
C LEU A 34 -9.67 -1.21 10.77
N ALA A 35 -8.55 -1.74 11.27
CA ALA A 35 -7.25 -1.09 11.15
C ALA A 35 -6.83 -0.91 9.69
N VAL A 36 -7.04 -1.93 8.83
CA VAL A 36 -6.76 -1.86 7.40
C VAL A 36 -7.65 -0.83 6.70
N ILE A 37 -8.94 -0.82 7.00
CA ILE A 37 -9.89 0.16 6.42
C ILE A 37 -9.48 1.58 6.81
N TRP A 38 -9.16 1.81 8.08
CA TRP A 38 -8.74 3.12 8.56
C TRP A 38 -7.42 3.57 7.93
N PHE A 39 -6.44 2.66 7.84
CA PHE A 39 -5.17 2.92 7.17
C PHE A 39 -5.36 3.32 5.70
N ARG A 40 -6.16 2.55 4.95
CA ARG A 40 -6.47 2.83 3.55
C ARG A 40 -7.19 4.18 3.37
N TYR A 41 -8.12 4.49 4.27
CA TYR A 41 -8.81 5.78 4.28
C TYR A 41 -7.82 6.94 4.49
N THR A 42 -6.90 6.81 5.44
CA THR A 42 -5.87 7.83 5.72
C THR A 42 -4.96 8.05 4.52
N CYS A 43 -4.46 6.98 3.88
CA CYS A 43 -3.64 7.09 2.67
C CYS A 43 -4.41 7.76 1.52
N SER A 44 -5.68 7.41 1.32
CA SER A 44 -6.54 8.04 0.31
C SER A 44 -6.76 9.53 0.58
N MET A 45 -6.93 9.96 1.83
CA MET A 45 -7.02 11.38 2.19
C MET A 45 -5.75 12.14 1.84
N ILE A 46 -4.59 11.59 2.17
CA ILE A 46 -3.29 12.19 1.82
C ILE A 46 -3.16 12.37 0.31
N LEU A 47 -3.49 11.32 -0.46
CA LEU A 47 -3.39 11.36 -1.92
C LEU A 47 -4.41 12.29 -2.59
N SER A 48 -5.54 12.57 -1.93
CA SER A 48 -6.57 13.49 -2.45
C SER A 48 -6.25 14.96 -2.20
N ALA A 49 -5.29 15.28 -1.34
CA ALA A 49 -4.83 16.64 -1.12
C ALA A 49 -4.23 17.20 -2.41
N LYS A 50 -4.85 18.24 -2.97
CA LYS A 50 -4.37 18.87 -4.20
C LYS A 50 -3.14 19.73 -3.89
N PRO A 51 -2.01 19.49 -4.57
CA PRO A 51 -0.85 20.38 -4.45
C PRO A 51 -1.19 21.77 -5.00
N ALA A 52 -0.64 22.81 -4.40
CA ALA A 52 -0.84 24.20 -4.85
C ALA A 52 -0.29 24.44 -6.26
N LYS A 53 0.79 23.77 -6.63
CA LYS A 53 1.40 23.79 -7.97
C LYS A 53 1.79 22.37 -8.38
N ASP A 54 1.77 22.10 -9.69
CA ASP A 54 2.14 20.79 -10.25
C ASP A 54 3.60 20.82 -10.73
N TYR A 55 4.48 20.21 -9.95
CA TYR A 55 5.91 20.10 -10.24
C TYR A 55 6.32 18.75 -10.82
N ARG A 56 5.36 17.83 -11.04
CA ARG A 56 5.62 16.46 -11.50
C ARG A 56 6.48 16.40 -12.76
N GLN A 57 6.17 17.23 -13.77
CA GLN A 57 6.89 17.21 -15.03
C GLN A 57 8.37 17.61 -14.88
N GLN A 58 8.68 18.58 -14.03
CA GLN A 58 10.06 19.01 -13.80
C GLN A 58 10.88 17.91 -13.10
N VAL A 59 10.28 17.27 -12.09
CA VAL A 59 10.93 16.18 -11.35
C VAL A 59 11.13 14.96 -12.26
N ILE A 60 10.15 14.65 -13.12
CA ILE A 60 10.22 13.54 -14.08
C ILE A 60 11.35 13.75 -15.08
N GLN A 61 11.46 14.95 -15.66
CA GLN A 61 12.53 15.28 -16.62
C GLN A 61 13.90 15.20 -15.96
N ALA A 62 14.05 15.73 -14.74
CA ALA A 62 15.31 15.72 -14.01
C ALA A 62 15.79 14.30 -13.63
N ASN A 63 14.85 13.37 -13.36
CA ASN A 63 15.15 12.02 -12.86
C ASN A 63 14.84 10.91 -13.87
N GLN A 64 14.43 11.25 -15.10
CA GLN A 64 14.05 10.30 -16.17
C GLN A 64 13.01 9.27 -15.72
N LEU A 65 12.00 9.71 -14.99
CA LEU A 65 10.94 8.85 -14.45
C LEU A 65 9.89 8.54 -15.52
N LYS A 66 9.27 7.37 -15.43
CA LYS A 66 8.31 6.85 -16.41
C LYS A 66 6.88 6.72 -15.92
N PHE A 67 6.60 7.04 -14.66
CA PHE A 67 5.30 6.76 -14.05
C PHE A 67 4.12 7.49 -14.70
N LEU A 68 4.33 8.66 -15.35
CA LEU A 68 3.26 9.34 -16.12
C LEU A 68 2.93 8.59 -17.42
N ASP A 69 3.92 8.01 -18.08
CA ASP A 69 3.68 7.18 -19.27
C ASP A 69 3.01 5.86 -18.87
N ALA A 70 3.39 5.31 -17.71
CA ALA A 70 2.71 4.18 -17.09
C ALA A 70 1.23 4.49 -16.83
N GLN A 71 0.90 5.67 -16.33
CA GLN A 71 -0.48 6.11 -16.10
C GLN A 71 -1.30 6.12 -17.38
N LYS A 72 -0.75 6.70 -18.45
CA LYS A 72 -1.43 6.73 -19.77
C LYS A 72 -1.61 5.32 -20.33
N SER A 73 -0.60 4.49 -20.19
CA SER A 73 -0.62 3.10 -20.68
C SER A 73 -1.63 2.23 -19.93
N LEU A 74 -1.82 2.43 -18.62
CA LEU A 74 -2.79 1.68 -17.81
C LEU A 74 -4.22 1.74 -18.34
N VAL A 75 -4.60 2.84 -18.99
CA VAL A 75 -5.94 3.02 -19.59
C VAL A 75 -6.11 2.12 -20.81
N ALA A 76 -5.07 1.97 -21.63
CA ALA A 76 -5.10 1.26 -22.92
C ALA A 76 -4.75 -0.23 -22.81
N VAL A 77 -3.90 -0.60 -21.87
CA VAL A 77 -3.33 -1.94 -21.73
C VAL A 77 -4.38 -2.95 -21.28
N ARG A 78 -4.52 -4.05 -22.03
CA ARG A 78 -5.36 -5.21 -21.67
C ARG A 78 -4.55 -6.46 -21.36
N LYS A 79 -3.30 -6.53 -21.84
CA LYS A 79 -2.45 -7.72 -21.70
C LYS A 79 -1.74 -7.73 -20.35
N ARG A 80 -1.72 -8.88 -19.70
CA ARG A 80 -1.12 -9.08 -18.37
C ARG A 80 0.39 -8.82 -18.36
N GLN A 81 1.10 -9.23 -19.38
CA GLN A 81 2.55 -9.01 -19.50
C GLN A 81 2.93 -7.52 -19.53
N GLU A 82 2.08 -6.69 -20.11
CA GLU A 82 2.28 -5.24 -20.12
C GLU A 82 2.05 -4.62 -18.72
N LEU A 83 1.08 -5.14 -17.97
CA LEU A 83 0.87 -4.73 -16.57
C LEU A 83 2.08 -5.09 -15.68
N ASP A 84 2.73 -6.21 -15.93
CA ASP A 84 3.95 -6.61 -15.21
C ASP A 84 5.13 -5.67 -15.52
N ARG A 85 5.27 -5.23 -16.75
CA ARG A 85 6.28 -4.22 -17.14
C ARG A 85 6.01 -2.88 -16.47
N ILE A 86 4.76 -2.43 -16.49
CA ILE A 86 4.34 -1.21 -15.82
C ILE A 86 4.66 -1.28 -14.31
N GLN A 87 4.39 -2.41 -13.66
CA GLN A 87 4.72 -2.58 -12.26
C GLN A 87 6.23 -2.46 -12.02
N GLN A 88 7.07 -3.07 -12.87
CA GLN A 88 8.53 -2.98 -12.74
C GLN A 88 9.04 -1.55 -12.94
N ASP A 89 8.49 -0.82 -13.90
CA ASP A 89 8.83 0.59 -14.13
C ASP A 89 8.46 1.45 -12.92
N LEU A 90 7.27 1.24 -12.32
CA LEU A 90 6.83 1.93 -11.11
C LEU A 90 7.71 1.60 -9.89
N GLU A 91 8.14 0.34 -9.74
CA GLU A 91 9.05 -0.07 -8.67
C GLU A 91 10.43 0.60 -8.82
N ARG A 92 10.93 0.72 -10.04
CA ARG A 92 12.17 1.45 -10.32
C ARG A 92 12.04 2.92 -9.99
N ASP A 93 10.99 3.57 -10.45
CA ASP A 93 10.75 4.99 -10.19
C ASP A 93 10.60 5.26 -8.68
N TYR A 94 9.94 4.35 -7.95
CA TYR A 94 9.84 4.40 -6.49
C TYR A 94 11.21 4.34 -5.81
N GLN A 95 12.10 3.46 -6.27
CA GLN A 95 13.46 3.36 -5.73
C GLN A 95 14.24 4.67 -5.95
N VAL A 96 14.17 5.24 -7.14
CA VAL A 96 14.83 6.52 -7.46
C VAL A 96 14.29 7.63 -6.56
N LEU A 97 12.97 7.81 -6.49
CA LEU A 97 12.35 8.86 -5.69
C LEU A 97 12.66 8.71 -4.19
N THR A 98 12.56 7.49 -3.66
CA THR A 98 12.86 7.25 -2.24
C THR A 98 14.35 7.40 -1.92
N PHE A 99 15.24 7.07 -2.84
CA PHE A 99 16.66 7.32 -2.70
C PHE A 99 16.95 8.83 -2.62
N VAL A 100 16.42 9.62 -3.54
CA VAL A 100 16.57 11.09 -3.55
C VAL A 100 15.95 11.71 -2.29
N LEU A 101 14.77 11.26 -1.86
CA LEU A 101 14.12 11.72 -0.62
C LEU A 101 14.91 11.39 0.65
N ARG A 102 15.71 10.32 0.65
CA ARG A 102 16.54 9.93 1.81
C ARG A 102 17.87 10.66 1.85
N HIS A 103 18.50 10.88 0.71
CA HIS A 103 19.90 11.33 0.61
C HIS A 103 20.03 12.80 0.16
N GLY A 104 18.97 13.40 -0.35
CA GLY A 104 18.97 14.80 -0.72
C GLY A 104 19.05 15.70 0.52
N ALA A 105 20.14 16.44 0.69
CA ALA A 105 20.33 17.40 1.79
C ALA A 105 19.21 18.45 1.88
N ALA A 106 18.54 18.72 0.75
CA ALA A 106 17.39 19.63 0.67
C ALA A 106 16.11 19.05 1.34
N PHE A 107 16.07 17.74 1.64
CA PHE A 107 14.86 17.03 2.08
C PHE A 107 14.82 16.72 3.58
N GLN A 108 15.78 17.24 4.37
CA GLN A 108 15.76 17.04 5.83
C GLN A 108 14.55 17.68 6.52
N PHE A 109 13.94 18.71 5.91
CA PHE A 109 12.76 19.42 6.42
C PHE A 109 11.48 19.05 5.64
N GLY A 110 11.28 17.79 5.37
CA GLY A 110 10.24 17.27 4.51
C GLY A 110 8.81 17.14 5.06
N PRO A 111 7.81 16.63 4.26
CA PRO A 111 6.49 16.35 4.74
C PRO A 111 6.60 15.56 6.02
N ASP A 112 5.56 15.65 6.81
CA ASP A 112 5.49 14.95 8.10
C ASP A 112 6.12 13.55 7.93
N PRO A 113 7.15 13.21 8.71
CA PRO A 113 7.83 11.91 8.56
C PRO A 113 6.85 10.73 8.65
N VAL A 114 5.70 10.96 9.27
CA VAL A 114 4.60 10.00 9.39
C VAL A 114 3.91 9.80 8.04
N GLU A 115 3.55 10.88 7.34
CA GLU A 115 2.91 10.83 6.03
C GLU A 115 3.74 10.04 5.02
N ARG A 116 5.03 10.37 4.94
CA ARG A 116 5.97 9.64 4.07
C ARG A 116 6.06 8.15 4.42
N ARG A 117 6.11 7.81 5.72
CA ARG A 117 6.15 6.41 6.16
C ARG A 117 4.87 5.67 5.81
N LEU A 118 3.71 6.29 6.01
CA LEU A 118 2.42 5.71 5.64
C LEU A 118 2.36 5.39 4.15
N LEU A 119 2.73 6.33 3.28
CA LEU A 119 2.74 6.12 1.84
C LEU A 119 3.78 5.08 1.38
N MET A 120 4.94 4.99 2.05
CA MET A 120 5.92 3.92 1.80
C MET A 120 5.37 2.53 2.15
N ILE A 121 4.65 2.42 3.28
CA ILE A 121 4.01 1.17 3.70
C ILE A 121 2.89 0.81 2.71
N ASP A 122 2.07 1.79 2.31
CA ASP A 122 1.00 1.59 1.36
C ASP A 122 1.53 1.11 0.01
N PHE A 123 2.60 1.72 -0.50
CA PHE A 123 3.26 1.25 -1.72
C PHE A 123 3.75 -0.20 -1.60
N ALA A 124 4.33 -0.58 -0.46
CA ALA A 124 4.78 -1.95 -0.21
C ALA A 124 3.60 -2.94 -0.18
N VAL A 125 2.48 -2.55 0.44
CA VAL A 125 1.25 -3.36 0.47
C VAL A 125 0.68 -3.54 -0.94
N LEU A 126 0.60 -2.46 -1.72
CA LEU A 126 0.13 -2.51 -3.11
C LEU A 126 1.01 -3.39 -3.99
N ARG A 127 2.33 -3.31 -3.81
CA ARG A 127 3.30 -4.18 -4.49
C ARG A 127 3.06 -5.66 -4.15
N CYS A 128 2.89 -5.99 -2.87
CA CYS A 128 2.56 -7.36 -2.43
C CYS A 128 1.22 -7.81 -3.03
N TRP A 129 0.22 -6.92 -3.05
CA TRP A 129 -1.08 -7.18 -3.65
C TRP A 129 -0.98 -7.49 -5.15
N CYS A 130 -0.21 -6.71 -5.91
CA CYS A 130 0.06 -7.00 -7.32
C CYS A 130 0.72 -8.37 -7.51
N GLY A 131 1.70 -8.72 -6.65
CA GLY A 131 2.35 -10.03 -6.67
C GLY A 131 1.37 -11.18 -6.39
N LEU A 132 0.46 -11.01 -5.43
CA LEU A 132 -0.56 -11.99 -5.09
C LEU A 132 -1.62 -12.11 -6.21
N SER A 133 -2.06 -10.99 -6.78
CA SER A 133 -2.98 -10.95 -7.91
C SER A 133 -2.41 -11.65 -9.14
N ARG A 134 -1.09 -11.58 -9.32
CA ARG A 134 -0.38 -12.29 -10.37
C ARG A 134 -0.50 -13.81 -10.20
N ARG A 135 -0.45 -14.28 -8.96
CA ARG A 135 -0.47 -15.71 -8.65
C ARG A 135 -1.88 -16.31 -8.66
N SER A 136 -2.89 -15.53 -8.23
CA SER A 136 -4.26 -16.02 -8.03
C SER A 136 -5.17 -15.93 -9.24
N ASN A 137 -4.81 -15.19 -10.29
CA ASN A 137 -5.63 -14.94 -11.50
C ASN A 137 -7.03 -14.33 -11.24
N LEU A 138 -7.43 -14.17 -9.98
CA LEU A 138 -8.78 -13.82 -9.56
C LEU A 138 -8.99 -12.31 -9.40
N VAL A 139 -7.92 -11.55 -9.21
CA VAL A 139 -8.01 -10.13 -8.85
C VAL A 139 -7.37 -9.27 -9.95
N ASN A 140 -8.04 -8.16 -10.29
CA ASN A 140 -7.51 -7.18 -11.24
C ASN A 140 -6.45 -6.30 -10.57
N PRO A 141 -5.18 -6.27 -11.01
CA PRO A 141 -4.13 -5.46 -10.40
C PRO A 141 -4.20 -3.96 -10.76
N ARG A 142 -5.04 -3.55 -11.72
CA ARG A 142 -5.09 -2.16 -12.20
C ARG A 142 -5.37 -1.12 -11.12
N PRO A 143 -6.34 -1.31 -10.19
CA PRO A 143 -6.58 -0.32 -9.14
C PRO A 143 -5.34 -0.09 -8.29
N ALA A 144 -4.62 -1.17 -7.94
CA ALA A 144 -3.39 -1.08 -7.17
C ALA A 144 -2.27 -0.36 -7.93
N LEU A 145 -2.10 -0.65 -9.21
CA LEU A 145 -1.11 0.05 -10.05
C LEU A 145 -1.43 1.54 -10.19
N ASN A 146 -2.71 1.89 -10.34
CA ASN A 146 -3.14 3.30 -10.43
C ASN A 146 -2.85 4.06 -9.12
N GLU A 147 -3.04 3.41 -7.98
CA GLU A 147 -2.73 3.98 -6.68
C GLU A 147 -1.21 4.11 -6.47
N MET A 148 -0.40 3.14 -6.92
CA MET A 148 1.07 3.27 -6.94
C MET A 148 1.53 4.50 -7.74
N VAL A 149 0.91 4.79 -8.89
CA VAL A 149 1.17 6.00 -9.67
C VAL A 149 0.80 7.25 -8.87
N SER A 150 -0.30 7.25 -8.14
CA SER A 150 -0.73 8.39 -7.31
C SER A 150 0.27 8.67 -6.19
N ILE A 151 0.82 7.64 -5.56
CA ILE A 151 1.86 7.76 -4.53
C ILE A 151 3.14 8.37 -5.13
N LEU A 152 3.58 7.89 -6.29
CA LEU A 152 4.76 8.44 -6.99
C LEU A 152 4.54 9.91 -7.38
N SER A 153 3.34 10.24 -7.86
CA SER A 153 2.95 11.63 -8.18
C SER A 153 3.02 12.54 -6.96
N HIS A 154 2.54 12.06 -5.81
CA HIS A 154 2.60 12.79 -4.54
C HIS A 154 4.05 13.02 -4.10
N PHE A 155 4.91 12.01 -4.16
CA PHE A 155 6.33 12.15 -3.84
C PHE A 155 7.04 13.13 -4.78
N ALA A 156 6.78 13.05 -6.09
CA ALA A 156 7.36 13.96 -7.07
C ALA A 156 6.96 15.43 -6.82
N ASN A 157 5.67 15.68 -6.52
CA ASN A 157 5.21 17.03 -6.17
C ASN A 157 5.86 17.55 -4.89
N SER A 158 5.91 16.74 -3.83
CA SER A 158 6.57 17.08 -2.57
C SER A 158 8.05 17.42 -2.77
N MET A 159 8.73 16.77 -3.70
CA MET A 159 10.11 17.09 -4.06
C MET A 159 10.21 18.44 -4.78
N GLY A 160 9.33 18.69 -5.75
CA GLY A 160 9.34 19.92 -6.53
C GLY A 160 9.08 21.16 -5.69
N GLU A 161 8.11 21.13 -4.78
CA GLU A 161 7.81 22.23 -3.86
C GLU A 161 9.03 22.66 -3.05
N ARG A 162 9.83 21.70 -2.59
CA ARG A 162 10.99 21.97 -1.73
C ARG A 162 12.20 22.54 -2.47
N ILE A 163 12.43 22.07 -3.69
CA ILE A 163 13.52 22.59 -4.50
C ILE A 163 13.30 24.09 -4.74
N LEU A 164 12.07 24.52 -4.93
CA LEU A 164 11.74 25.92 -5.18
C LEU A 164 11.71 26.78 -3.93
N CYS A 165 11.16 26.29 -2.80
CA CYS A 165 11.21 27.05 -1.53
C CYS A 165 12.65 27.32 -1.03
N ARG A 166 13.65 26.64 -1.57
CA ARG A 166 15.05 26.87 -1.24
C ARG A 166 15.75 27.80 -2.23
N ALA A 167 15.16 28.01 -3.40
CA ALA A 167 15.71 28.88 -4.43
C ALA A 167 15.27 30.36 -4.27
N GLU A 168 14.29 30.63 -3.40
CA GLU A 168 13.88 31.93 -2.93
C GLU A 168 14.63 32.29 -1.63
#